data_04760bc16b332db7ce4bb294c7bec7d3
#
_entry.id   04760bc16b332db7ce4bb294c7bec7d3
#
_cell.length_a   1.000
_cell.length_b   1.000
_cell.length_c   1.000
_cell.angle_alpha   90.00
_cell.angle_beta   90.00
_cell.angle_gamma   90.00
#
_symmetry.space_group_name_H-M   'P 1'
#
loop_
_entity.id
_entity.type
_entity.pdbx_description
1 polymer ?
#
loop_
_entity_poly.entity_id
_entity_poly.type
_entity_poly.pdbx_seq_one_letter_code
_entity_poly.pdbx_strand_id
1 'polypeptide(L)'
;MKILLIRNDNIGDLICTTPAIEALRKAYPSAQIDIVVNSLNAPVVQNNPFLNRVFIYTKPKHVRKFSQKIGAFFKKTKICLKIALSGYDVAVIFRSSYSSSASLFAKISRAKTIIGVGKKGFINEKVEFENEHEVMFCFKLLAPLGVKFSGEKTLFMAQNPRDDFRDFVFFHISSRVRENALSEDKILQIIEFLKSKFKRVLITAENAEFGDRISQISGVQYLKTANFSELADFLSTARALITLDGGVAHLGPALGIKTIAIFGKTAQNRWAPTYARAKCVVLQDESFLAENVKNEEIFNAIKKEFS
;
A
#
# COMPACT_ATOMS: atom_id res chain seq x y z
N MET A 1 23.48 3.30 -16.13
CA MET A 1 22.14 2.83 -16.52
C MET A 1 21.07 3.68 -15.82
N LYS A 2 20.00 4.05 -16.53
CA LYS A 2 18.86 4.80 -15.97
C LYS A 2 17.58 3.98 -16.11
N ILE A 3 16.88 3.78 -15.01
CA ILE A 3 15.70 2.92 -14.93
C ILE A 3 14.52 3.75 -14.45
N LEU A 4 13.40 3.69 -15.18
CA LEU A 4 12.14 4.31 -14.81
C LEU A 4 11.15 3.23 -14.34
N LEU A 5 10.73 3.30 -13.08
CA LEU A 5 9.68 2.47 -12.53
C LEU A 5 8.34 3.21 -12.64
N ILE A 6 7.25 2.49 -12.92
CA ILE A 6 5.91 3.08 -13.02
C ILE A 6 4.95 2.23 -12.21
N ARG A 7 4.49 2.80 -11.07
CA ARG A 7 3.49 2.19 -10.18
C ARG A 7 2.49 3.24 -9.73
N ASN A 8 1.39 3.36 -10.43
CA ASN A 8 0.48 4.48 -10.27
C ASN A 8 -0.97 4.07 -9.91
N ASP A 9 -1.15 2.93 -9.26
CA ASP A 9 -2.43 2.40 -8.77
C ASP A 9 -2.72 2.76 -7.30
N ASN A 10 -2.84 1.79 -6.41
CA ASN A 10 -3.24 2.01 -5.02
C ASN A 10 -2.02 1.98 -4.08
N ILE A 11 -2.26 2.24 -2.81
CA ILE A 11 -1.24 2.28 -1.76
C ILE A 11 -0.67 0.89 -1.50
N GLY A 12 -1.53 -0.12 -1.27
CA GLY A 12 -1.11 -1.50 -1.02
C GLY A 12 -0.27 -2.08 -2.15
N ASP A 13 -0.67 -1.82 -3.39
CA ASP A 13 0.08 -2.21 -4.60
C ASP A 13 1.52 -1.67 -4.58
N LEU A 14 1.71 -0.41 -4.20
CA LEU A 14 3.04 0.20 -4.15
C LEU A 14 3.85 -0.31 -2.95
N ILE A 15 3.22 -0.57 -1.79
CA ILE A 15 3.90 -1.22 -0.66
C ILE A 15 4.44 -2.59 -1.09
N CYS A 16 3.63 -3.40 -1.77
CA CYS A 16 4.05 -4.70 -2.33
C CYS A 16 5.18 -4.57 -3.37
N THR A 17 5.40 -3.40 -3.96
CA THR A 17 6.48 -3.17 -4.93
C THR A 17 7.82 -2.83 -4.26
N THR A 18 7.82 -2.38 -3.00
CA THR A 18 9.04 -1.92 -2.32
C THR A 18 10.15 -2.96 -2.20
N PRO A 19 9.87 -4.28 -1.97
CA PRO A 19 10.92 -5.30 -2.01
C PRO A 19 11.65 -5.38 -3.35
N ALA A 20 10.92 -5.28 -4.44
CA ALA A 20 11.49 -5.30 -5.78
C ALA A 20 12.34 -4.04 -6.08
N ILE A 21 11.97 -2.87 -5.53
CA ILE A 21 12.77 -1.64 -5.61
C ILE A 21 14.11 -1.82 -4.87
N GLU A 22 14.08 -2.39 -3.67
CA GLU A 22 15.29 -2.70 -2.88
C GLU A 22 16.21 -3.67 -3.63
N ALA A 23 15.66 -4.79 -4.13
CA ALA A 23 16.43 -5.78 -4.86
C ALA A 23 17.05 -5.21 -6.15
N LEU A 24 16.28 -4.36 -6.86
CA LEU A 24 16.80 -3.66 -8.05
C LEU A 24 17.97 -2.74 -7.70
N ARG A 25 17.91 -2.01 -6.58
CA ARG A 25 19.02 -1.17 -6.11
C ARG A 25 20.23 -2.01 -5.73
N LYS A 26 20.05 -3.15 -5.09
CA LYS A 26 21.15 -4.08 -4.75
C LYS A 26 21.83 -4.63 -6.01
N ALA A 27 21.04 -5.00 -7.02
CA ALA A 27 21.56 -5.51 -8.29
C ALA A 27 22.28 -4.42 -9.14
N TYR A 28 21.81 -3.17 -9.02
CA TYR A 28 22.34 -2.03 -9.80
C TYR A 28 22.68 -0.84 -8.89
N PRO A 29 23.74 -0.92 -8.05
CA PRO A 29 24.06 0.10 -7.04
C PRO A 29 24.28 1.49 -7.61
N SER A 30 24.89 1.58 -8.81
CA SER A 30 25.23 2.84 -9.48
C SER A 30 24.15 3.32 -10.46
N ALA A 31 23.03 2.61 -10.62
CA ALA A 31 21.97 3.03 -11.54
C ALA A 31 21.19 4.23 -10.99
N GLN A 32 20.73 5.10 -11.88
CA GLN A 32 19.70 6.05 -11.55
C GLN A 32 18.35 5.33 -11.61
N ILE A 33 17.68 5.15 -10.48
CA ILE A 33 16.37 4.51 -10.35
C ILE A 33 15.35 5.57 -9.96
N ASP A 34 14.47 5.91 -10.89
CA ASP A 34 13.41 6.89 -10.69
C ASP A 34 12.04 6.19 -10.74
N ILE A 35 11.04 6.73 -10.04
CA ILE A 35 9.68 6.17 -10.04
C ILE A 35 8.62 7.21 -10.36
N VAL A 36 7.60 6.80 -11.12
CA VAL A 36 6.37 7.57 -11.33
C VAL A 36 5.25 6.98 -10.49
N VAL A 37 4.69 7.82 -9.63
CA VAL A 37 3.58 7.50 -8.73
C VAL A 37 2.47 8.54 -8.84
N ASN A 38 1.28 8.26 -8.31
CA ASN A 38 0.24 9.27 -8.19
C ASN A 38 0.22 9.88 -6.76
N SER A 39 -0.49 10.99 -6.59
CA SER A 39 -0.57 11.71 -5.31
C SER A 39 -1.17 10.88 -4.16
N LEU A 40 -1.95 9.82 -4.45
CA LEU A 40 -2.51 8.96 -3.43
C LEU A 40 -1.47 8.01 -2.84
N ASN A 41 -0.66 7.38 -3.70
CA ASN A 41 0.31 6.37 -3.27
C ASN A 41 1.75 6.91 -3.08
N ALA A 42 2.01 8.16 -3.42
CA ALA A 42 3.32 8.80 -3.25
C ALA A 42 3.93 8.66 -1.83
N PRO A 43 3.15 8.75 -0.74
CA PRO A 43 3.68 8.59 0.61
C PRO A 43 4.47 7.29 0.84
N VAL A 44 4.14 6.22 0.12
CA VAL A 44 4.82 4.91 0.25
C VAL A 44 6.31 4.99 -0.08
N VAL A 45 6.70 5.85 -1.02
CA VAL A 45 8.07 5.93 -1.54
C VAL A 45 8.74 7.27 -1.30
N GLN A 46 8.11 8.18 -0.58
CA GLN A 46 8.62 9.55 -0.41
C GLN A 46 10.00 9.58 0.23
N ASN A 47 10.29 8.70 1.18
CA ASN A 47 11.57 8.59 1.87
C ASN A 47 12.28 7.25 1.56
N ASN A 48 11.96 6.62 0.43
CA ASN A 48 12.57 5.34 0.08
C ASN A 48 14.05 5.52 -0.33
N PRO A 49 15.03 4.95 0.43
CA PRO A 49 16.45 5.19 0.21
C PRO A 49 16.99 4.54 -1.07
N PHE A 50 16.21 3.67 -1.69
CA PHE A 50 16.59 2.93 -2.90
C PHE A 50 16.26 3.67 -4.21
N LEU A 51 15.58 4.83 -4.11
CA LEU A 51 15.17 5.65 -5.24
C LEU A 51 15.99 6.94 -5.34
N ASN A 52 16.24 7.39 -6.57
CA ASN A 52 16.90 8.69 -6.83
C ASN A 52 15.88 9.81 -6.96
N ARG A 53 14.76 9.58 -7.68
CA ARG A 53 13.72 10.59 -7.90
C ARG A 53 12.34 9.95 -7.84
N VAL A 54 11.39 10.69 -7.26
CA VAL A 54 9.98 10.33 -7.23
C VAL A 54 9.19 11.38 -8.02
N PHE A 55 8.61 10.99 -9.16
CA PHE A 55 7.73 11.84 -9.96
C PHE A 55 6.29 11.65 -9.50
N ILE A 56 5.71 12.68 -8.90
CA ILE A 56 4.36 12.63 -8.32
C ILE A 56 3.40 13.43 -9.19
N TYR A 57 2.42 12.77 -9.80
CA TYR A 57 1.32 13.43 -10.52
C TYR A 57 -0.02 13.19 -9.86
N THR A 58 -0.98 14.08 -10.08
CA THR A 58 -2.34 13.95 -9.55
C THR A 58 -3.26 13.44 -10.65
N LYS A 59 -4.02 12.36 -10.38
CA LYS A 59 -5.06 11.88 -11.29
C LYS A 59 -6.25 12.85 -11.29
N PRO A 60 -6.86 13.18 -12.43
CA PRO A 60 -8.01 14.11 -12.48
C PRO A 60 -9.17 13.71 -11.55
N LYS A 61 -9.37 12.42 -11.33
CA LYS A 61 -10.41 11.89 -10.42
C LYS A 61 -10.14 12.17 -8.94
N HIS A 62 -8.91 12.55 -8.56
CA HIS A 62 -8.52 12.87 -7.17
C HIS A 62 -8.71 14.35 -6.84
N VAL A 63 -9.16 15.18 -7.78
CA VAL A 63 -9.39 16.61 -7.59
C VAL A 63 -10.81 17.00 -8.01
N ARG A 64 -11.47 17.82 -7.18
CA ARG A 64 -12.86 18.22 -7.42
C ARG A 64 -12.96 19.55 -8.19
N LYS A 65 -12.15 20.55 -7.81
CA LYS A 65 -12.20 21.90 -8.41
C LYS A 65 -11.56 21.94 -9.80
N PHE A 66 -12.18 22.66 -10.72
CA PHE A 66 -11.68 22.82 -12.10
C PHE A 66 -10.27 23.41 -12.17
N SER A 67 -10.00 24.46 -11.38
CA SER A 67 -8.65 25.07 -11.29
C SER A 67 -7.57 24.06 -10.85
N GLN A 68 -7.89 23.16 -9.92
CA GLN A 68 -6.99 22.10 -9.49
C GLN A 68 -6.72 21.09 -10.61
N LYS A 69 -7.72 20.80 -11.47
CA LYS A 69 -7.56 19.91 -12.63
C LYS A 69 -6.58 20.52 -13.65
N ILE A 70 -6.68 21.84 -13.88
CA ILE A 70 -5.73 22.57 -14.75
C ILE A 70 -4.32 22.49 -14.18
N GLY A 71 -4.13 22.79 -12.89
CA GLY A 71 -2.82 22.69 -12.22
C GLY A 71 -2.23 21.28 -12.28
N ALA A 72 -3.07 20.25 -12.07
CA ALA A 72 -2.67 18.84 -12.19
C ALA A 72 -2.23 18.50 -13.62
N PHE A 73 -2.90 19.03 -14.63
CA PHE A 73 -2.53 18.86 -16.04
C PHE A 73 -1.14 19.44 -16.33
N PHE A 74 -0.89 20.70 -15.98
CA PHE A 74 0.42 21.34 -16.19
C PHE A 74 1.54 20.62 -15.41
N LYS A 75 1.27 20.21 -14.16
CA LYS A 75 2.23 19.41 -13.38
C LYS A 75 2.57 18.09 -14.08
N LYS A 76 1.55 17.37 -14.58
CA LYS A 76 1.74 16.14 -15.34
C LYS A 76 2.56 16.37 -16.62
N THR A 77 2.29 17.45 -17.36
CA THR A 77 3.03 17.81 -18.59
C THR A 77 4.51 18.08 -18.27
N LYS A 78 4.81 18.83 -17.20
CA LYS A 78 6.19 19.04 -16.76
C LYS A 78 6.90 17.73 -16.40
N ILE A 79 6.20 16.80 -15.76
CA ILE A 79 6.75 15.45 -15.44
C ILE A 79 7.03 14.69 -16.75
N CYS A 80 6.09 14.69 -17.69
CA CYS A 80 6.27 14.06 -19.00
C CYS A 80 7.51 14.59 -19.73
N LEU A 81 7.71 15.92 -19.75
CA LEU A 81 8.89 16.54 -20.36
C LEU A 81 10.18 16.12 -19.64
N LYS A 82 10.20 16.14 -18.31
CA LYS A 82 11.36 15.68 -17.53
C LYS A 82 11.72 14.22 -17.85
N ILE A 83 10.72 13.34 -17.92
CA ILE A 83 10.91 11.92 -18.27
C ILE A 83 11.46 11.79 -19.68
N ALA A 84 10.88 12.50 -20.66
CA ALA A 84 11.30 12.45 -22.06
C ALA A 84 12.76 12.88 -22.26
N LEU A 85 13.22 13.86 -21.46
CA LEU A 85 14.58 14.42 -21.54
C LEU A 85 15.60 13.64 -20.68
N SER A 86 15.16 12.72 -19.83
CA SER A 86 16.07 12.00 -18.92
C SER A 86 16.88 10.90 -19.60
N GLY A 87 16.43 10.35 -20.75
CA GLY A 87 17.12 9.30 -21.48
C GLY A 87 17.24 8.00 -20.68
N TYR A 88 16.11 7.35 -20.42
CA TYR A 88 16.07 6.06 -19.71
C TYR A 88 16.49 4.91 -20.61
N ASP A 89 17.25 3.96 -20.06
CA ASP A 89 17.61 2.72 -20.73
C ASP A 89 16.47 1.69 -20.61
N VAL A 90 15.85 1.64 -19.44
CA VAL A 90 14.79 0.67 -19.09
C VAL A 90 13.59 1.40 -18.47
N ALA A 91 12.38 0.96 -18.82
CA ALA A 91 11.14 1.33 -18.13
C ALA A 91 10.39 0.06 -17.70
N VAL A 92 9.96 0.00 -16.43
CA VAL A 92 9.21 -1.14 -15.88
C VAL A 92 7.82 -0.70 -15.45
N ILE A 93 6.78 -1.34 -15.99
CA ILE A 93 5.39 -1.07 -15.64
C ILE A 93 4.94 -2.12 -14.62
N PHE A 94 4.93 -1.76 -13.34
CA PHE A 94 4.46 -2.65 -12.26
C PHE A 94 2.93 -2.70 -12.20
N ARG A 95 2.33 -3.39 -13.18
CA ARG A 95 0.89 -3.59 -13.25
C ARG A 95 0.56 -4.93 -13.91
N SER A 96 -0.37 -5.67 -13.31
CA SER A 96 -0.89 -6.93 -13.86
C SER A 96 -1.92 -6.73 -14.98
N SER A 97 -2.37 -5.48 -15.19
CA SER A 97 -3.35 -5.13 -16.24
C SER A 97 -2.99 -3.83 -16.94
N TYR A 98 -3.55 -3.64 -18.12
CA TYR A 98 -3.33 -2.42 -18.91
C TYR A 98 -3.76 -1.15 -18.17
N SER A 99 -2.94 -0.12 -18.28
CA SER A 99 -3.24 1.23 -17.79
C SER A 99 -2.75 2.27 -18.79
N SER A 100 -3.69 3.07 -19.32
CA SER A 100 -3.36 4.15 -20.28
C SER A 100 -2.37 5.17 -19.72
N SER A 101 -2.51 5.51 -18.45
CA SER A 101 -1.60 6.47 -17.80
C SER A 101 -0.21 5.89 -17.55
N ALA A 102 -0.08 4.62 -17.16
CA ALA A 102 1.22 3.97 -17.03
C ALA A 102 1.89 3.81 -18.40
N SER A 103 1.14 3.39 -19.41
CA SER A 103 1.60 3.28 -20.80
C SER A 103 2.11 4.60 -21.37
N LEU A 104 1.44 5.72 -21.02
CA LEU A 104 1.88 7.06 -21.45
C LEU A 104 3.29 7.36 -20.93
N PHE A 105 3.55 7.17 -19.61
CA PHE A 105 4.86 7.43 -19.04
C PHE A 105 5.94 6.51 -19.61
N ALA A 106 5.63 5.22 -19.82
CA ALA A 106 6.55 4.29 -20.44
C ALA A 106 6.93 4.70 -21.87
N LYS A 107 5.95 5.07 -22.71
CA LYS A 107 6.21 5.55 -24.08
C LYS A 107 7.04 6.84 -24.10
N ILE A 108 6.69 7.81 -23.25
CA ILE A 108 7.38 9.11 -23.18
C ILE A 108 8.81 8.94 -22.70
N SER A 109 9.13 7.95 -21.86
CA SER A 109 10.49 7.68 -21.41
C SER A 109 11.45 7.38 -22.55
N ARG A 110 10.95 6.91 -23.70
CA ARG A 110 11.74 6.47 -24.85
C ARG A 110 12.78 5.42 -24.49
N ALA A 111 12.53 4.67 -23.41
CA ALA A 111 13.44 3.62 -22.95
C ALA A 111 13.59 2.55 -24.06
N LYS A 112 14.83 2.04 -24.21
CA LYS A 112 15.15 0.98 -25.18
C LYS A 112 14.44 -0.32 -24.81
N THR A 113 14.33 -0.61 -23.52
CA THR A 113 13.64 -1.77 -22.99
C THR A 113 12.44 -1.32 -22.17
N ILE A 114 11.23 -1.77 -22.52
CA ILE A 114 10.00 -1.51 -21.77
C ILE A 114 9.42 -2.86 -21.33
N ILE A 115 9.47 -3.12 -20.03
CA ILE A 115 9.02 -4.35 -19.38
C ILE A 115 7.59 -4.15 -18.88
N GLY A 116 6.70 -5.11 -19.12
CA GLY A 116 5.33 -5.03 -18.64
C GLY A 116 4.44 -6.18 -19.11
N VAL A 117 3.17 -6.14 -18.70
CA VAL A 117 2.15 -7.12 -19.08
C VAL A 117 1.37 -6.66 -20.31
N GLY A 118 1.02 -7.60 -21.19
CA GLY A 118 0.11 -7.40 -22.30
C GLY A 118 0.76 -7.31 -23.68
N LYS A 119 -0.13 -7.25 -24.70
CA LYS A 119 0.26 -7.37 -26.12
C LYS A 119 0.50 -6.03 -26.83
N LYS A 120 0.72 -4.93 -26.11
CA LYS A 120 0.94 -3.62 -26.74
C LYS A 120 2.32 -3.56 -27.37
N GLY A 121 2.40 -3.09 -28.62
CA GLY A 121 3.62 -3.10 -29.43
C GLY A 121 4.80 -2.28 -28.90
N PHE A 122 4.57 -1.38 -27.92
CA PHE A 122 5.64 -0.63 -27.27
C PHE A 122 6.27 -1.37 -26.07
N ILE A 123 5.65 -2.47 -25.59
CA ILE A 123 6.23 -3.36 -24.57
C ILE A 123 7.05 -4.40 -25.34
N ASN A 124 8.37 -4.33 -25.24
CA ASN A 124 9.28 -5.23 -25.95
C ASN A 124 9.77 -6.39 -25.06
N GLU A 125 9.72 -6.25 -23.73
CA GLU A 125 9.91 -7.35 -22.78
C GLU A 125 8.58 -7.66 -22.09
N LYS A 126 7.92 -8.73 -22.53
CA LYS A 126 6.59 -9.12 -22.08
C LYS A 126 6.68 -10.12 -20.94
N VAL A 127 5.95 -9.85 -19.87
CA VAL A 127 5.82 -10.74 -18.71
C VAL A 127 4.35 -11.14 -18.58
N GLU A 128 4.10 -12.42 -18.37
CA GLU A 128 2.75 -12.92 -18.12
C GLU A 128 2.43 -12.92 -16.63
N PHE A 129 1.18 -12.54 -16.32
CA PHE A 129 0.65 -12.61 -14.96
C PHE A 129 -0.10 -13.94 -14.78
N GLU A 130 0.31 -14.76 -13.80
CA GLU A 130 -0.21 -16.11 -13.53
C GLU A 130 -0.95 -16.20 -12.19
N ASN A 131 -1.47 -15.08 -11.70
CA ASN A 131 -2.19 -14.99 -10.41
C ASN A 131 -1.31 -15.27 -9.18
N GLU A 132 -0.01 -15.11 -9.29
CA GLU A 132 0.95 -15.18 -8.20
C GLU A 132 0.78 -14.02 -7.20
N HIS A 133 1.40 -14.15 -6.03
CA HIS A 133 1.42 -13.08 -5.03
C HIS A 133 2.01 -11.79 -5.61
N GLU A 134 1.41 -10.63 -5.29
CA GLU A 134 1.76 -9.34 -5.90
C GLU A 134 3.25 -8.96 -5.72
N VAL A 135 3.86 -9.30 -4.58
CA VAL A 135 5.32 -9.12 -4.38
C VAL A 135 6.10 -9.96 -5.39
N MET A 136 5.75 -11.23 -5.56
CA MET A 136 6.44 -12.13 -6.49
C MET A 136 6.23 -11.73 -7.94
N PHE A 137 5.05 -11.24 -8.27
CA PHE A 137 4.78 -10.66 -9.59
C PHE A 137 5.68 -9.43 -9.87
N CYS A 138 5.94 -8.58 -8.87
CA CYS A 138 6.89 -7.48 -9.02
C CYS A 138 8.31 -7.98 -9.33
N PHE A 139 8.75 -9.08 -8.72
CA PHE A 139 10.03 -9.73 -9.06
C PHE A 139 10.03 -10.37 -10.45
N LYS A 140 8.93 -11.00 -10.85
CA LYS A 140 8.76 -11.55 -12.21
C LYS A 140 8.93 -10.46 -13.28
N LEU A 141 8.43 -9.24 -13.02
CA LEU A 141 8.66 -8.08 -13.90
C LEU A 141 10.13 -7.63 -13.95
N LEU A 142 10.93 -7.93 -12.94
CA LEU A 142 12.35 -7.60 -12.92
C LEU A 142 13.26 -8.76 -13.39
N ALA A 143 12.71 -9.95 -13.64
CA ALA A 143 13.46 -11.11 -14.10
C ALA A 143 14.27 -10.85 -15.38
N PRO A 144 13.78 -10.09 -16.41
CA PRO A 144 14.59 -9.73 -17.57
C PRO A 144 15.83 -8.91 -17.25
N LEU A 145 15.89 -8.26 -16.08
CA LEU A 145 17.05 -7.54 -15.55
C LEU A 145 17.93 -8.42 -14.65
N GLY A 146 17.68 -9.72 -14.55
CA GLY A 146 18.43 -10.62 -13.69
C GLY A 146 18.18 -10.44 -12.19
N VAL A 147 17.16 -9.65 -11.79
CA VAL A 147 16.82 -9.41 -10.38
C VAL A 147 15.93 -10.53 -9.86
N LYS A 148 16.34 -11.15 -8.76
CA LYS A 148 15.62 -12.24 -8.11
C LYS A 148 15.28 -11.85 -6.66
N PHE A 149 14.21 -12.44 -6.14
CA PHE A 149 13.85 -12.33 -4.72
C PHE A 149 14.91 -13.03 -3.86
N SER A 150 15.42 -12.35 -2.85
CA SER A 150 16.40 -12.87 -1.90
C SER A 150 15.99 -12.61 -0.44
N GLY A 151 14.69 -12.46 -0.19
CA GLY A 151 14.15 -12.28 1.16
C GLY A 151 13.83 -10.83 1.52
N GLU A 152 13.83 -9.90 0.57
CA GLU A 152 13.47 -8.51 0.79
C GLU A 152 12.05 -8.40 1.35
N LYS A 153 11.86 -7.44 2.27
CA LYS A 153 10.57 -7.22 2.93
C LYS A 153 9.93 -5.90 2.49
N THR A 154 8.61 -5.86 2.48
CA THR A 154 7.88 -4.61 2.24
C THR A 154 8.31 -3.56 3.24
N LEU A 155 8.50 -2.34 2.74
CA LEU A 155 8.98 -1.20 3.51
C LEU A 155 8.00 -0.03 3.42
N PHE A 156 7.73 0.59 4.57
CA PHE A 156 7.17 1.92 4.67
C PHE A 156 7.95 2.72 5.71
N MET A 157 8.33 3.95 5.38
CA MET A 157 9.05 4.83 6.28
C MET A 157 8.13 5.96 6.74
N ALA A 158 7.80 6.00 8.02
CA ALA A 158 7.11 7.14 8.62
C ALA A 158 7.97 8.41 8.47
N GLN A 159 7.31 9.54 8.23
CA GLN A 159 7.99 10.83 8.05
C GLN A 159 8.31 11.49 9.39
N ASN A 160 7.34 11.44 10.31
CA ASN A 160 7.42 12.02 11.66
C ASN A 160 6.93 10.98 12.70
N PRO A 161 7.75 9.95 13.02
CA PRO A 161 7.36 8.91 13.98
C PRO A 161 6.90 9.50 15.32
N ARG A 162 5.88 8.89 15.93
CA ARG A 162 5.20 9.38 17.12
C ARG A 162 5.35 8.40 18.29
N ASP A 163 6.32 8.63 19.17
CA ASP A 163 6.61 7.75 20.32
C ASP A 163 5.52 7.68 21.37
N ASP A 164 4.64 8.68 21.44
CA ASP A 164 3.50 8.75 22.34
C ASP A 164 2.42 7.66 22.09
N PHE A 165 2.52 6.90 21.01
CA PHE A 165 1.58 5.83 20.64
C PHE A 165 2.12 4.41 20.90
N ARG A 166 3.30 4.24 21.49
CA ARG A 166 4.00 2.96 21.67
C ARG A 166 3.17 1.86 22.36
N ASP A 167 2.31 2.22 23.30
CA ASP A 167 1.50 1.26 24.05
C ASP A 167 0.08 1.08 23.49
N PHE A 168 -0.25 1.77 22.40
CA PHE A 168 -1.60 1.73 21.88
C PHE A 168 -1.81 0.56 20.92
N VAL A 169 -2.97 -0.08 21.05
CA VAL A 169 -3.53 -0.98 20.04
C VAL A 169 -4.49 -0.17 19.16
N PHE A 170 -4.23 -0.16 17.87
CA PHE A 170 -5.07 0.52 16.89
C PHE A 170 -6.07 -0.45 16.27
N PHE A 171 -7.29 0.01 16.07
CA PHE A 171 -8.26 -0.67 15.24
C PHE A 171 -8.73 0.26 14.11
N HIS A 172 -8.34 -0.05 12.88
CA HIS A 172 -8.83 0.66 11.69
C HIS A 172 -10.15 0.04 11.23
N ILE A 173 -11.27 0.74 11.50
CA ILE A 173 -12.63 0.20 11.47
C ILE A 173 -13.36 0.37 10.13
N SER A 174 -12.72 0.92 9.09
CA SER A 174 -13.40 1.20 7.82
C SER A 174 -12.75 0.55 6.61
N SER A 175 -13.56 0.24 5.61
CA SER A 175 -13.13 -0.17 4.28
C SER A 175 -14.02 0.49 3.22
N ARG A 176 -13.46 0.79 2.06
CA ARG A 176 -14.21 1.29 0.88
C ARG A 176 -14.93 0.19 0.13
N VAL A 177 -14.58 -1.05 0.39
CA VAL A 177 -15.15 -2.23 -0.26
C VAL A 177 -16.18 -2.81 0.69
N ARG A 178 -17.41 -2.98 0.22
CA ARG A 178 -18.52 -3.45 1.05
C ARG A 178 -18.24 -4.83 1.66
N GLU A 179 -17.70 -5.73 0.88
CA GLU A 179 -17.40 -7.10 1.30
C GLU A 179 -16.29 -7.18 2.35
N ASN A 180 -15.51 -6.11 2.48
CA ASN A 180 -14.46 -5.97 3.50
C ASN A 180 -14.93 -5.18 4.73
N ALA A 181 -16.16 -4.66 4.75
CA ALA A 181 -16.69 -3.91 5.86
C ALA A 181 -17.29 -4.85 6.94
N LEU A 182 -17.29 -4.37 8.18
CA LEU A 182 -17.97 -5.01 9.31
C LEU A 182 -19.21 -4.20 9.70
N SER A 183 -20.20 -4.85 10.28
CA SER A 183 -21.33 -4.19 10.92
C SER A 183 -20.88 -3.39 12.15
N GLU A 184 -21.66 -2.37 12.54
CA GLU A 184 -21.38 -1.58 13.75
C GLU A 184 -21.35 -2.47 15.00
N ASP A 185 -22.29 -3.40 15.13
CA ASP A 185 -22.36 -4.34 16.25
C ASP A 185 -21.09 -5.16 16.37
N LYS A 186 -20.56 -5.68 15.27
CA LYS A 186 -19.34 -6.46 15.25
C LYS A 186 -18.10 -5.60 15.61
N ILE A 187 -18.03 -4.39 15.09
CA ILE A 187 -16.97 -3.43 15.45
C ILE A 187 -16.99 -3.16 16.95
N LEU A 188 -18.18 -2.91 17.55
CA LEU A 188 -18.34 -2.66 18.97
C LEU A 188 -17.94 -3.87 19.82
N GLN A 189 -18.30 -5.09 19.39
CA GLN A 189 -17.89 -6.32 20.09
C GLN A 189 -16.36 -6.49 20.09
N ILE A 190 -15.69 -6.20 18.97
CA ILE A 190 -14.23 -6.23 18.88
C ILE A 190 -13.61 -5.15 19.79
N ILE A 191 -14.16 -3.94 19.81
CA ILE A 191 -13.70 -2.84 20.66
C ILE A 191 -13.81 -3.22 22.15
N GLU A 192 -14.96 -3.76 22.60
CA GLU A 192 -15.16 -4.18 23.98
C GLU A 192 -14.17 -5.28 24.37
N PHE A 193 -13.91 -6.24 23.47
CA PHE A 193 -12.89 -7.24 23.72
C PHE A 193 -11.50 -6.62 23.86
N LEU A 194 -11.13 -5.66 23.01
CA LEU A 194 -9.84 -4.96 23.08
C LEU A 194 -9.70 -4.19 24.40
N LYS A 195 -10.73 -3.47 24.84
CA LYS A 195 -10.76 -2.75 26.13
C LYS A 195 -10.58 -3.69 27.33
N SER A 196 -11.10 -4.92 27.22
CA SER A 196 -10.91 -5.93 28.28
C SER A 196 -9.47 -6.43 28.39
N LYS A 197 -8.64 -6.24 27.36
CA LYS A 197 -7.26 -6.76 27.29
C LYS A 197 -6.20 -5.68 27.31
N PHE A 198 -6.50 -4.49 26.82
CA PHE A 198 -5.51 -3.41 26.66
C PHE A 198 -6.00 -2.12 27.29
N LYS A 199 -5.11 -1.44 28.01
CA LYS A 199 -5.41 -0.15 28.66
C LYS A 199 -5.55 0.99 27.64
N ARG A 200 -4.87 0.89 26.49
CA ARG A 200 -4.79 1.95 25.48
C ARG A 200 -5.24 1.41 24.13
N VAL A 201 -6.47 1.73 23.75
CA VAL A 201 -7.08 1.37 22.48
C VAL A 201 -7.49 2.64 21.75
N LEU A 202 -7.20 2.72 20.46
CA LEU A 202 -7.60 3.80 19.58
C LEU A 202 -8.31 3.23 18.34
N ILE A 203 -9.28 3.97 17.81
CA ILE A 203 -9.88 3.66 16.51
C ILE A 203 -9.46 4.70 15.48
N THR A 204 -9.32 4.26 14.23
CA THR A 204 -9.14 5.11 13.05
C THR A 204 -10.13 4.71 11.97
N ALA A 205 -10.53 5.67 11.13
CA ALA A 205 -11.48 5.44 10.06
C ALA A 205 -11.23 6.40 8.88
N GLU A 206 -11.60 6.00 7.66
CA GLU A 206 -11.56 6.88 6.49
C GLU A 206 -12.70 7.91 6.50
N ASN A 207 -13.86 7.55 7.07
CA ASN A 207 -15.02 8.44 7.23
C ASN A 207 -15.04 9.00 8.65
N ALA A 208 -14.93 10.32 8.77
CA ALA A 208 -14.86 10.99 10.07
C ALA A 208 -16.15 10.87 10.87
N GLU A 209 -17.33 10.99 10.22
CA GLU A 209 -18.63 10.89 10.90
C GLU A 209 -18.83 9.48 11.48
N PHE A 210 -18.43 8.46 10.73
CA PHE A 210 -18.46 7.07 11.20
C PHE A 210 -17.53 6.87 12.39
N GLY A 211 -16.29 7.37 12.31
CA GLY A 211 -15.32 7.28 13.40
C GLY A 211 -15.80 8.00 14.67
N ASP A 212 -16.34 9.20 14.54
CA ASP A 212 -16.92 9.97 15.67
C ASP A 212 -18.09 9.22 16.32
N ARG A 213 -19.00 8.64 15.51
CA ARG A 213 -20.15 7.88 16.01
C ARG A 213 -19.72 6.64 16.81
N ILE A 214 -18.84 5.83 16.25
CA ILE A 214 -18.33 4.64 16.96
C ILE A 214 -17.58 5.04 18.21
N SER A 215 -16.82 6.12 18.21
CA SER A 215 -16.13 6.65 19.38
C SER A 215 -17.11 7.04 20.50
N GLN A 216 -18.20 7.72 20.17
CA GLN A 216 -19.24 8.10 21.14
C GLN A 216 -19.92 6.88 21.78
N ILE A 217 -20.24 5.87 20.99
CA ILE A 217 -20.93 4.65 21.48
C ILE A 217 -19.99 3.80 22.33
N SER A 218 -18.75 3.58 21.88
CA SER A 218 -17.80 2.68 22.53
C SER A 218 -17.00 3.31 23.67
N GLY A 219 -16.94 4.64 23.74
CA GLY A 219 -16.08 5.38 24.66
C GLY A 219 -14.59 5.28 24.35
N VAL A 220 -14.21 4.72 23.18
CA VAL A 220 -12.81 4.64 22.73
C VAL A 220 -12.49 5.87 21.88
N GLN A 221 -11.32 6.46 22.09
CA GLN A 221 -10.87 7.64 21.36
C GLN A 221 -10.75 7.35 19.86
N TYR A 222 -11.36 8.20 19.03
CA TYR A 222 -11.15 8.24 17.59
C TYR A 222 -10.00 9.19 17.25
N LEU A 223 -8.98 8.64 16.60
CA LEU A 223 -7.86 9.41 16.09
C LEU A 223 -8.12 9.83 14.65
N LYS A 224 -8.44 11.10 14.44
CA LYS A 224 -8.59 11.69 13.11
C LYS A 224 -7.23 11.87 12.47
N THR A 225 -7.11 11.45 11.22
CA THR A 225 -5.91 11.65 10.42
C THR A 225 -6.25 12.41 9.14
N ALA A 226 -5.42 13.39 8.78
CA ALA A 226 -5.64 14.19 7.59
C ALA A 226 -5.31 13.42 6.29
N ASN A 227 -4.41 12.45 6.37
CA ASN A 227 -3.94 11.67 5.23
C ASN A 227 -3.22 10.38 5.67
N PHE A 228 -2.84 9.59 4.68
CA PHE A 228 -2.20 8.29 4.92
C PHE A 228 -0.81 8.39 5.56
N SER A 229 -0.05 9.47 5.29
CA SER A 229 1.26 9.68 5.93
C SER A 229 1.12 9.92 7.42
N GLU A 230 0.16 10.73 7.83
CA GLU A 230 -0.10 11.00 9.25
C GLU A 230 -0.57 9.75 9.99
N LEU A 231 -1.42 8.92 9.36
CA LEU A 231 -1.77 7.61 9.92
C LEU A 231 -0.52 6.73 10.12
N ALA A 232 0.40 6.74 9.15
CA ALA A 232 1.64 6.00 9.25
C ALA A 232 2.55 6.51 10.37
N ASP A 233 2.61 7.83 10.58
CA ASP A 233 3.39 8.45 11.65
C ASP A 233 2.88 8.00 13.04
N PHE A 234 1.56 7.96 13.24
CA PHE A 234 0.96 7.46 14.47
C PHE A 234 1.16 5.94 14.65
N LEU A 235 1.00 5.16 13.56
CA LEU A 235 1.17 3.71 13.62
C LEU A 235 2.62 3.27 13.79
N SER A 236 3.60 4.10 13.44
CA SER A 236 5.01 3.72 13.33
C SER A 236 5.62 3.15 14.61
N THR A 237 5.06 3.48 15.77
CA THR A 237 5.50 2.99 17.08
C THR A 237 4.41 2.24 17.83
N ALA A 238 3.23 2.06 17.24
CA ALA A 238 2.11 1.39 17.87
C ALA A 238 2.47 -0.03 18.33
N ARG A 239 1.84 -0.50 19.40
CA ARG A 239 1.99 -1.87 19.91
C ARG A 239 1.51 -2.89 18.88
N ALA A 240 0.33 -2.66 18.30
CA ALA A 240 -0.31 -3.57 17.37
C ALA A 240 -1.42 -2.87 16.57
N LEU A 241 -1.80 -3.48 15.45
CA LEU A 241 -2.85 -3.02 14.57
C LEU A 241 -3.85 -4.15 14.26
N ILE A 242 -5.13 -3.83 14.38
CA ILE A 242 -6.22 -4.61 13.76
C ILE A 242 -6.76 -3.75 12.61
N THR A 243 -7.03 -4.36 11.47
CA THR A 243 -7.52 -3.63 10.31
C THR A 243 -8.39 -4.50 9.42
N LEU A 244 -9.20 -3.85 8.61
CA LEU A 244 -9.89 -4.48 7.51
C LEU A 244 -8.98 -4.52 6.27
N ASP A 245 -9.30 -5.39 5.32
CA ASP A 245 -8.59 -5.48 4.05
C ASP A 245 -8.58 -4.13 3.30
N GLY A 246 -7.39 -3.72 2.89
CA GLY A 246 -7.13 -2.45 2.24
C GLY A 246 -5.68 -1.99 2.37
N GLY A 247 -5.40 -0.73 2.05
CA GLY A 247 -4.05 -0.18 2.11
C GLY A 247 -3.41 -0.24 3.52
N VAL A 248 -4.22 -0.14 4.58
CA VAL A 248 -3.76 -0.17 5.97
C VAL A 248 -3.29 -1.57 6.38
N ALA A 249 -3.88 -2.64 5.81
CA ALA A 249 -3.45 -4.01 6.03
C ALA A 249 -2.01 -4.26 5.55
N HIS A 250 -1.54 -3.52 4.55
CA HIS A 250 -0.15 -3.55 4.10
C HIS A 250 0.75 -2.57 4.87
N LEU A 251 0.18 -1.45 5.35
CA LEU A 251 0.93 -0.39 6.04
C LEU A 251 1.53 -0.87 7.35
N GLY A 252 0.72 -1.41 8.27
CA GLY A 252 1.17 -1.83 9.58
C GLY A 252 2.36 -2.80 9.52
N PRO A 253 2.24 -3.93 8.79
CA PRO A 253 3.36 -4.87 8.65
C PRO A 253 4.59 -4.28 7.97
N ALA A 254 4.43 -3.36 7.01
CA ALA A 254 5.55 -2.68 6.34
C ALA A 254 6.28 -1.69 7.25
N LEU A 255 5.58 -1.10 8.24
CA LEU A 255 6.17 -0.30 9.31
C LEU A 255 6.88 -1.15 10.37
N GLY A 256 6.66 -2.46 10.39
CA GLY A 256 7.16 -3.37 11.42
C GLY A 256 6.20 -3.60 12.59
N ILE A 257 4.90 -3.27 12.42
CA ILE A 257 3.87 -3.41 13.45
C ILE A 257 3.13 -4.74 13.29
N LYS A 258 3.03 -5.52 14.38
CA LYS A 258 2.21 -6.74 14.42
C LYS A 258 0.78 -6.41 14.02
N THR A 259 0.25 -7.13 13.06
CA THR A 259 -1.05 -6.80 12.47
C THR A 259 -1.95 -8.03 12.36
N ILE A 260 -3.23 -7.84 12.66
CA ILE A 260 -4.31 -8.76 12.31
C ILE A 260 -5.17 -8.06 11.25
N ALA A 261 -5.30 -8.68 10.09
CA ALA A 261 -6.08 -8.17 8.98
C ALA A 261 -7.30 -9.07 8.71
N ILE A 262 -8.49 -8.48 8.72
CA ILE A 262 -9.75 -9.18 8.43
C ILE A 262 -10.06 -8.95 6.96
N PHE A 263 -9.95 -10.02 6.17
CA PHE A 263 -10.17 -9.99 4.73
C PHE A 263 -11.60 -10.38 4.40
N GLY A 264 -12.14 -9.74 3.36
CA GLY A 264 -13.39 -10.12 2.73
C GLY A 264 -13.11 -10.59 1.29
N LYS A 265 -13.40 -9.72 0.31
CA LYS A 265 -13.37 -10.05 -1.11
C LYS A 265 -11.99 -10.41 -1.67
N THR A 266 -10.93 -9.91 -1.09
CA THR A 266 -9.59 -9.97 -1.68
C THR A 266 -8.95 -11.33 -1.45
N ALA A 267 -8.40 -11.94 -2.49
CA ALA A 267 -7.76 -13.25 -2.40
C ALA A 267 -6.44 -13.19 -1.60
N GLN A 268 -6.34 -13.97 -0.52
CA GLN A 268 -5.17 -14.00 0.36
C GLN A 268 -3.89 -14.44 -0.36
N ASN A 269 -3.96 -15.46 -1.22
CA ASN A 269 -2.81 -15.96 -1.97
C ASN A 269 -2.11 -14.87 -2.77
N ARG A 270 -2.83 -13.84 -3.18
CA ARG A 270 -2.29 -12.70 -3.92
C ARG A 270 -1.87 -11.53 -3.04
N TRP A 271 -2.63 -11.26 -1.97
CA TRP A 271 -2.53 -9.97 -1.28
C TRP A 271 -2.19 -10.05 0.22
N ALA A 272 -2.14 -11.25 0.82
CA ALA A 272 -1.75 -11.34 2.23
C ALA A 272 -0.34 -10.77 2.45
N PRO A 273 -0.12 -9.91 3.49
CA PRO A 273 1.19 -9.30 3.73
C PRO A 273 2.24 -10.27 4.29
N THR A 274 2.48 -11.39 3.59
CA THR A 274 3.41 -12.45 4.01
C THR A 274 4.88 -12.05 3.83
N TYR A 275 5.17 -11.10 2.96
CA TYR A 275 6.50 -10.56 2.69
C TYR A 275 6.78 -9.25 3.45
N ALA A 276 6.11 -9.03 4.57
CA ALA A 276 6.23 -7.81 5.35
C ALA A 276 7.35 -7.88 6.40
N ARG A 277 7.73 -6.73 6.96
CA ARG A 277 8.73 -6.61 8.03
C ARG A 277 8.26 -7.19 9.36
N ALA A 278 6.96 -7.05 9.66
CA ALA A 278 6.33 -7.67 10.81
C ALA A 278 5.30 -8.71 10.39
N LYS A 279 5.00 -9.61 11.32
CA LYS A 279 3.98 -10.64 11.13
C LYS A 279 2.61 -10.01 10.92
N CYS A 280 1.91 -10.46 9.89
CA CYS A 280 0.49 -10.21 9.66
C CYS A 280 -0.28 -11.53 9.69
N VAL A 281 -1.27 -11.62 10.57
CA VAL A 281 -2.23 -12.71 10.58
C VAL A 281 -3.44 -12.26 9.77
N VAL A 282 -3.78 -13.00 8.73
CA VAL A 282 -4.96 -12.75 7.90
C VAL A 282 -6.06 -13.72 8.28
N LEU A 283 -7.23 -13.17 8.61
CA LEU A 283 -8.45 -13.92 8.88
C LEU A 283 -9.42 -13.71 7.72
N GLN A 284 -9.94 -14.77 7.14
CA GLN A 284 -10.89 -14.71 6.03
C GLN A 284 -11.86 -15.87 6.10
N ASP A 285 -13.14 -15.60 5.91
CA ASP A 285 -14.19 -16.59 5.78
C ASP A 285 -14.32 -17.06 4.32
N GLU A 286 -14.74 -18.31 4.11
CA GLU A 286 -14.92 -18.92 2.79
C GLU A 286 -15.96 -18.20 1.91
N SER A 287 -16.86 -17.44 2.52
CA SER A 287 -17.84 -16.60 1.79
C SER A 287 -17.23 -15.35 1.17
N PHE A 288 -15.97 -15.04 1.46
CA PHE A 288 -15.32 -13.79 1.06
C PHE A 288 -16.04 -12.51 1.57
N LEU A 289 -16.66 -12.61 2.74
CA LEU A 289 -17.26 -11.50 3.47
C LEU A 289 -16.57 -11.34 4.82
N ALA A 290 -15.98 -10.19 5.09
CA ALA A 290 -15.29 -9.91 6.36
C ALA A 290 -16.24 -10.05 7.57
N GLU A 291 -17.51 -9.72 7.37
CA GLU A 291 -18.58 -9.87 8.38
C GLU A 291 -18.73 -11.30 8.89
N ASN A 292 -18.48 -12.31 8.06
CA ASN A 292 -18.66 -13.70 8.40
C ASN A 292 -17.48 -14.34 9.14
N VAL A 293 -16.33 -13.65 9.23
CA VAL A 293 -15.21 -14.09 10.08
C VAL A 293 -15.67 -14.14 11.54
N LYS A 294 -15.62 -15.28 12.20
CA LYS A 294 -16.17 -15.46 13.55
C LYS A 294 -15.43 -14.60 14.57
N ASN A 295 -16.18 -13.97 15.48
CA ASN A 295 -15.58 -13.18 16.57
C ASN A 295 -14.61 -13.99 17.42
N GLU A 296 -14.90 -15.28 17.65
CA GLU A 296 -14.00 -16.18 18.39
C GLU A 296 -12.63 -16.29 17.72
N GLU A 297 -12.57 -16.41 16.39
CA GLU A 297 -11.31 -16.44 15.63
C GLU A 297 -10.53 -15.13 15.77
N ILE A 298 -11.23 -13.99 15.68
CA ILE A 298 -10.63 -12.66 15.86
C ILE A 298 -10.06 -12.54 17.28
N PHE A 299 -10.84 -12.92 18.30
CA PHE A 299 -10.43 -12.82 19.69
C PHE A 299 -9.26 -13.76 20.04
N ASN A 300 -9.25 -14.96 19.47
CA ASN A 300 -8.14 -15.91 19.65
C ASN A 300 -6.86 -15.39 18.95
N ALA A 301 -6.97 -14.81 17.78
CA ALA A 301 -5.84 -14.17 17.11
C ALA A 301 -5.28 -13.00 17.92
N ILE A 302 -6.14 -12.13 18.47
CA ILE A 302 -5.73 -11.01 19.35
C ILE A 302 -4.99 -11.53 20.58
N LYS A 303 -5.53 -12.53 21.29
CA LYS A 303 -4.88 -13.14 22.46
C LYS A 303 -3.50 -13.70 22.12
N LYS A 304 -3.38 -14.40 20.99
CA LYS A 304 -2.15 -15.07 20.59
C LYS A 304 -1.06 -14.11 20.13
N GLU A 305 -1.41 -13.09 19.35
CA GLU A 305 -0.43 -12.27 18.64
C GLU A 305 -0.06 -10.98 19.40
N PHE A 306 -0.93 -10.46 20.26
CA PHE A 306 -0.74 -9.18 20.96
C PHE A 306 -0.42 -9.32 22.46
N SER A 307 -0.44 -10.55 22.96
CA SER A 307 -0.01 -10.86 24.34
C SER A 307 1.45 -10.54 24.59
#